data_ff2563f16834a00b23aad9dac7fb2837
#
_entry.id   ff2563f16834a00b23aad9dac7fb2837
#
_cell.length_a   1.000
_cell.length_b   1.000
_cell.length_c   1.000
_cell.angle_alpha   90.00
_cell.angle_beta   90.00
_cell.angle_gamma   90.00
#
_symmetry.space_group_name_H-M   'P 1'
#
loop_
_entity.id
_entity.type
_entity.pdbx_description
1 polymer ?
#
loop_
_entity_poly.entity_id
_entity_poly.type
_entity_poly.pdbx_seq_one_letter_code
_entity_poly.pdbx_strand_id
1 'polypeptide(L)'
;MDADVTDSPPPAPDHRAEDEPRPDTPTPPSPPEPAGPTEAGPTEAETPEAKATEADATKTKAPEAKTAEAETPEAETPGERPGAPAPADGGSDAPGDGNTRRHWVRWTALGVSFLVLAAAGTGWWFYKKLDNNIRTDTTAAAELERYEKERPPPGADNAQNLLLIGSDSRAGSNSRYGRDDGGSQRSDTTILLHLAADRKSATAVSLPRDLMADVPDCLKQDGTRSKAQLVQFNSAFEYGGAACTIRTVEKLTGIRVDHHMVVDFSGFKDMVDAVDGVEVCLKQPVDDRQAHLKLPAGRQTLHGEEALGFVRARHGFGDGSDTERMDRQQQFLGSLVRKVQSNGVLLNPTRLYPVLDAMTKSLTTDPGLNSLKDLYDLVRGMRGIPTDKVQFLTVPRRPYTYDANRDELVQPAARLLFQQLRDDRPLQVAPAGTTEQNKGDGNARTGTPEGADGSSADDKPDDPVSPSPAPTYPGSNAAVGMCG
;
A
#
# COMPACT_ATOMS: atom_id res chain seq x y z
N MET A 1 -75.43 30.73 -24.01
CA MET A 1 -74.72 31.95 -24.37
C MET A 1 -73.30 31.64 -24.10
N ASP A 2 -72.62 30.94 -25.01
CA ASP A 2 -71.76 31.46 -26.09
C ASP A 2 -70.45 31.99 -25.50
N ALA A 3 -69.25 31.63 -25.87
CA ALA A 3 -68.76 31.01 -27.08
C ALA A 3 -67.37 30.29 -26.77
N ASP A 4 -67.21 29.27 -27.49
CA ASP A 4 -66.02 28.58 -27.88
C ASP A 4 -65.02 29.45 -28.65
N VAL A 5 -63.75 29.55 -28.27
CA VAL A 5 -62.67 30.07 -29.11
C VAL A 5 -61.48 29.13 -29.01
N THR A 6 -61.46 28.25 -30.00
CA THR A 6 -60.28 27.45 -30.40
C THR A 6 -59.24 28.42 -31.00
N ASP A 7 -58.07 28.50 -30.37
CA ASP A 7 -56.87 29.16 -30.92
C ASP A 7 -55.86 28.11 -31.37
N SER A 8 -55.71 28.00 -32.69
CA SER A 8 -54.73 27.13 -33.36
C SER A 8 -53.44 27.92 -33.60
N PRO A 9 -52.26 27.38 -33.39
CA PRO A 9 -51.01 28.09 -33.68
C PRO A 9 -50.73 28.14 -35.19
N PRO A 10 -50.01 29.20 -35.64
CA PRO A 10 -49.72 29.43 -37.05
C PRO A 10 -48.65 28.47 -37.59
N PRO A 11 -48.60 28.21 -38.91
CA PRO A 11 -47.65 27.33 -39.56
C PRO A 11 -46.25 27.98 -39.64
N ALA A 12 -45.23 27.13 -39.49
CA ALA A 12 -43.83 27.51 -39.62
C ALA A 12 -43.46 27.91 -41.06
N PRO A 13 -42.54 28.88 -41.27
CA PRO A 13 -42.10 29.29 -42.59
C PRO A 13 -41.17 28.26 -43.24
N ASP A 14 -41.46 27.98 -44.51
CA ASP A 14 -40.71 27.14 -45.42
C ASP A 14 -39.42 27.86 -45.86
N HIS A 15 -38.29 27.46 -45.34
CA HIS A 15 -36.97 27.91 -45.81
C HIS A 15 -36.37 26.87 -46.76
N ARG A 16 -36.63 27.05 -48.03
CA ARG A 16 -35.89 26.51 -49.14
C ARG A 16 -34.54 27.25 -49.18
N ALA A 17 -33.48 26.64 -48.65
CA ALA A 17 -32.13 27.20 -48.78
C ALA A 17 -31.52 26.68 -50.08
N GLU A 18 -31.06 27.63 -50.88
CA GLU A 18 -30.29 27.47 -52.10
C GLU A 18 -28.93 26.80 -51.77
N ASP A 19 -28.53 25.90 -52.68
CA ASP A 19 -27.31 25.12 -52.68
C ASP A 19 -26.14 26.06 -53.07
N GLU A 20 -25.34 26.49 -52.12
CA GLU A 20 -24.06 27.20 -52.34
C GLU A 20 -22.90 26.18 -52.19
N PRO A 21 -21.97 26.09 -53.15
CA PRO A 21 -20.89 25.10 -53.09
C PRO A 21 -19.86 25.50 -52.02
N ARG A 22 -19.61 24.59 -51.08
CA ARG A 22 -18.53 24.68 -50.10
C ARG A 22 -17.17 24.60 -50.79
N PRO A 23 -16.18 25.40 -50.35
CA PRO A 23 -14.81 25.25 -50.82
C PRO A 23 -14.18 23.95 -50.33
N ASP A 24 -13.42 23.31 -51.25
CA ASP A 24 -12.73 22.07 -51.09
C ASP A 24 -11.79 22.08 -49.88
N THR A 25 -12.03 21.17 -48.95
CA THR A 25 -11.08 20.88 -47.87
C THR A 25 -9.99 19.96 -48.42
N PRO A 26 -8.67 20.24 -48.22
CA PRO A 26 -7.64 19.39 -48.71
C PRO A 26 -7.61 18.04 -47.99
N THR A 27 -7.67 16.95 -48.74
CA THR A 27 -7.54 15.56 -48.27
C THR A 27 -6.16 15.35 -47.65
N PRO A 28 -6.04 14.74 -46.47
CA PRO A 28 -4.74 14.41 -45.89
C PRO A 28 -4.05 13.32 -46.73
N PRO A 29 -2.70 13.34 -46.85
CA PRO A 29 -1.95 12.36 -47.63
C PRO A 29 -2.07 10.97 -47.01
N SER A 30 -2.26 9.96 -47.85
CA SER A 30 -2.27 8.54 -47.51
C SER A 30 -0.94 8.10 -46.87
N PRO A 31 -0.94 7.21 -45.91
CA PRO A 31 0.28 6.65 -45.33
C PRO A 31 1.04 5.81 -46.37
N PRO A 32 2.38 5.76 -46.33
CA PRO A 32 3.17 4.97 -47.27
C PRO A 32 2.95 3.48 -47.06
N GLU A 33 2.87 2.77 -48.20
CA GLU A 33 2.76 1.33 -48.31
C GLU A 33 3.99 0.63 -47.69
N PRO A 34 3.87 -0.49 -46.96
CA PRO A 34 5.01 -1.20 -46.40
C PRO A 34 5.80 -1.88 -47.52
N ALA A 35 7.11 -1.57 -47.62
CA ALA A 35 8.03 -2.24 -48.51
C ALA A 35 8.11 -3.76 -48.21
N GLY A 36 7.99 -4.55 -49.26
CA GLY A 36 8.07 -6.00 -49.20
C GLY A 36 9.46 -6.52 -48.77
N PRO A 37 9.56 -7.77 -48.33
CA PRO A 37 10.79 -8.33 -47.80
C PRO A 37 11.82 -8.55 -48.92
N THR A 38 13.00 -7.96 -48.76
CA THR A 38 14.20 -8.24 -49.55
C THR A 38 14.83 -9.52 -49.02
N GLU A 39 14.90 -10.56 -49.85
CA GLU A 39 15.68 -11.77 -49.59
C GLU A 39 17.17 -11.40 -49.45
N ALA A 40 17.76 -11.67 -48.31
CA ALA A 40 19.19 -11.68 -48.09
C ALA A 40 19.65 -13.11 -47.87
N GLY A 41 20.52 -13.57 -48.73
CA GLY A 41 21.16 -14.88 -48.71
C GLY A 41 22.08 -15.07 -47.50
N PRO A 42 22.50 -16.31 -47.22
CA PRO A 42 23.22 -16.65 -46.01
C PRO A 42 24.68 -16.18 -46.07
N THR A 43 25.07 -15.36 -45.12
CA THR A 43 26.47 -15.05 -44.85
C THR A 43 26.93 -15.90 -43.68
N GLU A 44 27.95 -16.72 -43.91
CA GLU A 44 28.67 -17.54 -42.92
C GLU A 44 29.21 -16.64 -41.78
N ALA A 45 28.85 -16.99 -40.55
CA ALA A 45 29.38 -16.36 -39.37
C ALA A 45 30.63 -17.12 -38.90
N GLU A 46 31.79 -16.55 -39.09
CA GLU A 46 33.03 -16.97 -38.40
C GLU A 46 32.91 -16.73 -36.89
N THR A 47 33.19 -17.78 -36.15
CA THR A 47 33.26 -17.77 -34.68
C THR A 47 34.67 -17.28 -34.29
N PRO A 48 34.85 -16.26 -33.44
CA PRO A 48 36.16 -16.00 -32.84
C PRO A 48 36.36 -16.88 -31.62
N GLU A 49 37.39 -17.69 -31.64
CA GLU A 49 37.96 -18.42 -30.51
C GLU A 49 38.34 -17.47 -29.37
N ALA A 50 37.76 -17.69 -28.21
CA ALA A 50 38.15 -17.02 -26.97
C ALA A 50 39.39 -17.72 -26.40
N LYS A 51 40.54 -17.05 -26.47
CA LYS A 51 41.79 -17.41 -25.83
C LYS A 51 41.66 -17.27 -24.32
N ALA A 52 41.68 -18.38 -23.60
CA ALA A 52 41.78 -18.40 -22.15
C ALA A 52 43.16 -17.88 -21.72
N THR A 53 43.19 -16.86 -20.90
CA THR A 53 44.39 -16.38 -20.22
C THR A 53 44.29 -16.86 -18.78
N GLU A 54 45.18 -17.80 -18.41
CA GLU A 54 45.43 -18.20 -17.01
C GLU A 54 45.92 -16.97 -16.23
N ALA A 55 45.24 -16.65 -15.14
CA ALA A 55 45.71 -15.69 -14.14
C ALA A 55 45.89 -16.44 -12.81
N ASP A 56 47.11 -16.50 -12.49
CA ASP A 56 47.83 -16.80 -11.26
C ASP A 56 47.04 -16.66 -9.94
N ALA A 57 47.00 -17.76 -9.19
CA ALA A 57 46.40 -17.84 -7.87
C ALA A 57 47.40 -17.35 -6.81
N THR A 58 47.24 -16.07 -6.41
CA THR A 58 47.98 -15.58 -5.24
C THR A 58 47.22 -15.94 -3.96
N LYS A 59 47.81 -16.88 -3.21
CA LYS A 59 47.44 -17.29 -1.87
C LYS A 59 47.50 -16.15 -0.89
N THR A 60 46.36 -15.63 -0.44
CA THR A 60 46.31 -14.73 0.71
C THR A 60 45.99 -15.54 1.97
N LYS A 61 46.97 -15.56 2.85
CA LYS A 61 47.04 -16.19 4.16
C LYS A 61 46.01 -15.54 5.13
N ALA A 62 45.12 -16.36 5.71
CA ALA A 62 44.23 -15.93 6.79
C ALA A 62 45.03 -15.59 8.07
N PRO A 63 44.64 -14.60 8.87
CA PRO A 63 45.27 -14.38 10.18
C PRO A 63 44.71 -15.36 11.22
N GLU A 64 45.64 -16.01 11.93
CA GLU A 64 45.41 -16.88 13.08
C GLU A 64 44.72 -16.11 14.21
N ALA A 65 43.61 -16.68 14.71
CA ALA A 65 42.97 -16.27 15.94
C ALA A 65 43.83 -16.75 17.14
N LYS A 66 44.31 -15.80 17.93
CA LYS A 66 44.96 -16.05 19.22
C LYS A 66 43.93 -16.55 20.22
N THR A 67 44.13 -17.79 20.67
CA THR A 67 43.45 -18.38 21.82
C THR A 67 43.96 -17.66 23.09
N ALA A 68 43.08 -17.06 23.83
CA ALA A 68 43.36 -16.58 25.18
C ALA A 68 43.08 -17.72 26.14
N GLU A 69 44.17 -18.18 26.81
CA GLU A 69 44.12 -19.08 27.95
C GLU A 69 43.49 -18.37 29.15
N ALA A 70 42.43 -18.97 29.69
CA ALA A 70 41.86 -18.56 30.96
C ALA A 70 42.55 -19.35 32.09
N GLU A 71 43.27 -18.66 32.95
CA GLU A 71 43.88 -19.16 34.17
C GLU A 71 42.82 -19.65 35.16
N THR A 72 43.06 -20.83 35.68
CA THR A 72 42.32 -21.44 36.80
C THR A 72 43.01 -21.01 38.10
N PRO A 73 42.31 -20.50 39.11
CA PRO A 73 42.93 -20.36 40.42
C PRO A 73 42.89 -21.70 41.20
N GLU A 74 44.04 -22.11 41.64
CA GLU A 74 44.27 -23.18 42.63
C GLU A 74 43.60 -22.86 43.97
N ALA A 75 42.92 -23.85 44.54
CA ALA A 75 42.44 -23.82 45.91
C ALA A 75 43.34 -24.71 46.78
N GLU A 76 43.97 -24.12 47.75
CA GLU A 76 44.82 -24.72 48.78
C GLU A 76 44.07 -25.69 49.67
N THR A 77 44.73 -26.81 49.92
CA THR A 77 44.44 -27.73 51.05
C THR A 77 45.31 -27.32 52.24
N PRO A 78 44.84 -27.42 53.48
CA PRO A 78 45.57 -28.21 54.43
C PRO A 78 44.73 -28.91 55.51
N GLY A 79 45.29 -30.00 56.05
CA GLY A 79 45.17 -30.42 57.45
C GLY A 79 44.60 -31.79 57.73
N GLU A 80 45.47 -32.56 58.10
CA GLU A 80 45.56 -33.95 58.52
C GLU A 80 45.01 -34.20 59.95
N ARG A 81 44.21 -35.32 60.10
CA ARG A 81 44.13 -36.41 61.07
C ARG A 81 44.00 -36.08 62.60
N PRO A 82 43.66 -37.08 63.45
CA PRO A 82 43.18 -38.46 63.29
C PRO A 82 42.03 -38.90 64.26
N GLY A 83 41.53 -40.14 64.09
CA GLY A 83 40.81 -40.87 65.17
C GLY A 83 39.77 -41.86 64.74
N ALA A 84 40.15 -43.14 64.67
CA ALA A 84 39.25 -44.29 64.65
C ALA A 84 38.79 -44.63 66.09
N PRO A 85 37.75 -45.46 66.36
CA PRO A 85 37.59 -46.82 65.81
C PRO A 85 36.18 -47.24 65.48
N ALA A 86 36.05 -48.33 64.73
CA ALA A 86 34.86 -49.13 64.47
C ALA A 86 34.37 -49.87 65.76
N PRO A 87 33.07 -50.34 65.75
CA PRO A 87 32.87 -51.74 65.42
C PRO A 87 31.64 -52.05 64.55
N ALA A 88 31.69 -53.25 64.01
CA ALA A 88 30.76 -53.97 63.18
C ALA A 88 29.34 -54.11 63.73
N ASP A 89 28.37 -54.24 62.86
CA ASP A 89 27.58 -55.46 62.66
C ASP A 89 26.50 -55.26 61.55
N GLY A 90 26.44 -56.23 60.72
CA GLY A 90 25.35 -57.04 60.24
C GLY A 90 24.14 -56.32 59.56
N GLY A 91 23.92 -56.59 58.25
CA GLY A 91 22.60 -56.53 57.79
C GLY A 91 22.44 -56.35 56.26
N SER A 92 22.38 -57.50 55.62
CA SER A 92 21.56 -57.79 54.43
C SER A 92 21.67 -56.91 53.21
N ASP A 93 22.35 -57.45 52.25
CA ASP A 93 22.27 -57.10 50.82
C ASP A 93 20.84 -57.22 50.28
N ALA A 94 20.22 -56.11 49.93
CA ALA A 94 19.14 -56.04 48.94
C ALA A 94 19.71 -55.30 47.74
N PRO A 95 19.74 -55.85 46.50
CA PRO A 95 20.19 -55.12 45.33
C PRO A 95 19.21 -54.01 45.03
N GLY A 96 19.61 -52.77 45.39
CA GLY A 96 18.85 -51.54 45.12
C GLY A 96 18.77 -51.25 43.65
N ASP A 97 17.58 -51.36 43.09
CA ASP A 97 17.13 -51.06 41.72
C ASP A 97 17.22 -49.55 41.38
N GLY A 98 18.19 -48.87 41.95
CA GLY A 98 18.36 -47.41 41.84
C GLY A 98 19.05 -46.95 40.54
N ASN A 99 19.70 -47.84 39.79
CA ASN A 99 20.52 -47.42 38.66
C ASN A 99 19.71 -47.33 37.34
N THR A 100 18.71 -48.17 37.17
CA THR A 100 17.84 -48.17 35.99
C THR A 100 16.98 -46.91 35.88
N ARG A 101 16.42 -46.38 36.98
CA ARG A 101 15.66 -45.13 37.01
C ARG A 101 16.52 -43.94 36.64
N ARG A 102 17.78 -43.88 37.02
CA ARG A 102 18.70 -42.79 36.77
C ARG A 102 19.13 -42.74 35.28
N HIS A 103 19.26 -43.91 34.64
CA HIS A 103 19.50 -43.98 33.19
C HIS A 103 18.28 -43.55 32.39
N TRP A 104 17.09 -43.97 32.80
CA TRP A 104 15.84 -43.59 32.10
C TRP A 104 15.59 -42.08 32.14
N VAL A 105 15.79 -41.42 33.27
CA VAL A 105 15.71 -39.95 33.39
C VAL A 105 16.74 -39.25 32.50
N ARG A 106 17.94 -39.77 32.36
CA ARG A 106 18.96 -39.20 31.47
C ARG A 106 18.57 -39.35 30.00
N TRP A 107 18.05 -40.51 29.59
CA TRP A 107 17.58 -40.72 28.21
C TRP A 107 16.34 -39.89 27.89
N THR A 108 15.40 -39.72 28.80
CA THR A 108 14.24 -38.83 28.62
C THR A 108 14.68 -37.35 28.53
N ALA A 109 15.61 -36.91 29.37
CA ALA A 109 16.15 -35.57 29.31
C ALA A 109 16.87 -35.28 27.96
N LEU A 110 17.69 -36.26 27.48
CA LEU A 110 18.31 -36.16 26.16
C LEU A 110 17.28 -36.14 25.03
N GLY A 111 16.25 -37.00 25.11
CA GLY A 111 15.15 -37.02 24.14
C GLY A 111 14.39 -35.70 24.08
N VAL A 112 14.04 -35.12 25.24
CA VAL A 112 13.40 -33.79 25.33
C VAL A 112 14.32 -32.69 24.78
N SER A 113 15.60 -32.70 25.15
CA SER A 113 16.59 -31.75 24.64
C SER A 113 16.70 -31.82 23.11
N PHE A 114 16.74 -33.02 22.55
CA PHE A 114 16.79 -33.25 21.11
C PHE A 114 15.51 -32.72 20.42
N LEU A 115 14.32 -32.97 21.00
CA LEU A 115 13.06 -32.46 20.48
C LEU A 115 13.01 -30.92 20.51
N VAL A 116 13.49 -30.31 21.59
CA VAL A 116 13.58 -28.84 21.71
C VAL A 116 14.53 -28.26 20.65
N LEU A 117 15.70 -28.87 20.46
CA LEU A 117 16.67 -28.45 19.46
C LEU A 117 16.13 -28.65 18.04
N ALA A 118 15.46 -29.76 17.75
CA ALA A 118 14.83 -30.01 16.48
C ALA A 118 13.71 -29.00 16.20
N ALA A 119 12.86 -28.69 17.19
CA ALA A 119 11.83 -27.68 17.09
C ALA A 119 12.43 -26.28 16.88
N ALA A 120 13.48 -25.92 17.61
CA ALA A 120 14.19 -24.66 17.46
C ALA A 120 14.84 -24.54 16.07
N GLY A 121 15.52 -25.61 15.60
CA GLY A 121 16.12 -25.65 14.26
C GLY A 121 15.10 -25.54 13.15
N THR A 122 13.98 -26.25 13.27
CA THR A 122 12.85 -26.15 12.31
C THR A 122 12.25 -24.75 12.32
N GLY A 123 12.00 -24.19 13.51
CA GLY A 123 11.47 -22.82 13.64
C GLY A 123 12.41 -21.78 13.04
N TRP A 124 13.72 -21.92 13.28
CA TRP A 124 14.75 -21.07 12.68
C TRP A 124 14.78 -21.16 11.15
N TRP A 125 14.66 -22.38 10.61
CA TRP A 125 14.62 -22.60 9.16
C TRP A 125 13.39 -21.92 8.52
N PHE A 126 12.21 -22.08 9.13
CA PHE A 126 11.00 -21.40 8.66
C PHE A 126 11.12 -19.86 8.75
N TYR A 127 11.64 -19.36 9.86
CA TYR A 127 11.90 -17.93 10.02
C TYR A 127 12.81 -17.40 8.90
N LYS A 128 13.95 -18.04 8.67
CA LYS A 128 14.89 -17.63 7.62
C LYS A 128 14.33 -17.77 6.22
N LYS A 129 13.50 -18.76 5.97
CA LYS A 129 12.81 -18.91 4.69
C LYS A 129 11.87 -17.74 4.41
N LEU A 130 11.06 -17.32 5.39
CA LEU A 130 10.15 -16.17 5.26
C LEU A 130 10.93 -14.85 5.13
N ASP A 131 11.94 -14.67 5.93
CA ASP A 131 12.81 -13.48 5.95
C ASP A 131 13.50 -13.27 4.58
N ASN A 132 14.01 -14.35 3.97
CA ASN A 132 14.67 -14.31 2.67
C ASN A 132 13.71 -14.10 1.47
N ASN A 133 12.39 -14.22 1.67
CA ASN A 133 11.41 -13.94 0.62
C ASN A 133 11.22 -12.44 0.38
N ILE A 134 11.47 -11.60 1.40
CA ILE A 134 11.19 -10.16 1.34
C ILE A 134 12.13 -9.50 0.33
N ARG A 135 11.54 -8.81 -0.64
CA ARG A 135 12.29 -8.03 -1.62
C ARG A 135 12.46 -6.61 -1.10
N THR A 136 13.71 -6.14 -1.05
CA THR A 136 14.03 -4.80 -0.60
C THR A 136 14.34 -3.89 -1.78
N ASP A 137 13.67 -2.75 -1.86
CA ASP A 137 13.94 -1.71 -2.87
C ASP A 137 15.09 -0.80 -2.43
N THR A 138 16.32 -1.31 -2.64
CA THR A 138 17.54 -0.57 -2.33
C THR A 138 17.77 0.59 -3.28
N THR A 139 17.23 0.51 -4.51
CA THR A 139 17.34 1.57 -5.52
C THR A 139 16.54 2.79 -5.10
N ALA A 140 15.31 2.59 -4.66
CA ALA A 140 14.50 3.69 -4.13
C ALA A 140 15.13 4.32 -2.89
N ALA A 141 15.66 3.52 -1.99
CA ALA A 141 16.34 4.01 -0.79
C ALA A 141 17.54 4.90 -1.13
N ALA A 142 18.41 4.45 -2.04
CA ALA A 142 19.58 5.21 -2.48
C ALA A 142 19.21 6.52 -3.19
N GLU A 143 18.12 6.52 -3.97
CA GLU A 143 17.65 7.76 -4.63
C GLU A 143 17.03 8.72 -3.63
N LEU A 144 16.25 8.26 -2.65
CA LEU A 144 15.67 9.09 -1.59
C LEU A 144 16.75 9.71 -0.69
N GLU A 145 17.81 8.97 -0.37
CA GLU A 145 18.94 9.49 0.41
C GLU A 145 19.61 10.68 -0.30
N ARG A 146 19.70 10.66 -1.62
CA ARG A 146 20.22 11.77 -2.45
C ARG A 146 19.44 13.07 -2.23
N TYR A 147 18.13 12.96 -2.02
CA TYR A 147 17.21 14.08 -1.85
C TYR A 147 16.79 14.33 -0.41
N GLU A 148 17.46 13.72 0.56
CA GLU A 148 17.09 13.81 1.97
C GLU A 148 16.85 15.26 2.46
N LYS A 149 17.63 16.21 1.94
CA LYS A 149 17.50 17.63 2.28
C LYS A 149 16.23 18.30 1.72
N GLU A 150 15.62 17.72 0.70
CA GLU A 150 14.41 18.23 0.04
C GLU A 150 13.15 17.61 0.64
N ARG A 151 13.29 16.50 1.35
CA ARG A 151 12.17 15.79 1.96
C ARG A 151 11.56 16.58 3.12
N PRO A 152 10.26 16.47 3.35
CA PRO A 152 9.62 17.06 4.52
C PRO A 152 10.29 16.59 5.82
N PRO A 153 10.23 17.40 6.90
CA PRO A 153 10.70 16.97 8.21
C PRO A 153 9.90 15.72 8.66
N PRO A 154 10.46 14.88 9.53
CA PRO A 154 9.72 13.80 10.17
C PRO A 154 8.42 14.32 10.80
N GLY A 155 7.37 13.48 10.75
CA GLY A 155 6.10 13.79 11.41
C GLY A 155 6.18 13.78 12.93
N ALA A 156 5.02 13.80 13.60
CA ALA A 156 4.95 13.68 15.05
C ALA A 156 5.64 12.40 15.54
N ASP A 157 6.30 12.48 16.70
CA ASP A 157 6.99 11.34 17.29
C ASP A 157 6.08 10.11 17.38
N ASN A 158 6.57 8.97 16.89
CA ASN A 158 5.86 7.69 16.78
C ASN A 158 4.70 7.62 15.76
N ALA A 159 4.25 8.69 15.11
CA ALA A 159 3.38 8.59 13.95
C ALA A 159 4.15 7.96 12.79
N GLN A 160 3.48 7.22 11.91
CA GLN A 160 4.11 6.61 10.74
C GLN A 160 3.24 6.80 9.50
N ASN A 161 3.90 7.17 8.41
CA ASN A 161 3.27 7.34 7.11
C ASN A 161 3.81 6.28 6.14
N LEU A 162 2.95 5.36 5.73
CA LEU A 162 3.29 4.29 4.80
C LEU A 162 2.66 4.58 3.44
N LEU A 163 3.45 4.48 2.38
CA LEU A 163 2.93 4.57 1.02
C LEU A 163 2.73 3.16 0.44
N LEU A 164 1.47 2.81 0.23
CA LEU A 164 1.08 1.55 -0.41
C LEU A 164 0.88 1.80 -1.90
N ILE A 165 1.62 1.09 -2.74
CA ILE A 165 1.60 1.24 -4.19
C ILE A 165 1.17 -0.09 -4.82
N GLY A 166 0.02 -0.08 -5.51
CA GLY A 166 -0.42 -1.18 -6.34
C GLY A 166 0.14 -1.02 -7.76
N SER A 167 1.06 -1.89 -8.16
CA SER A 167 1.68 -1.86 -9.47
C SER A 167 0.94 -2.76 -10.46
N ASP A 168 0.69 -2.24 -11.66
CA ASP A 168 0.17 -2.99 -12.80
C ASP A 168 1.29 -3.68 -13.61
N SER A 169 2.45 -3.92 -12.99
CA SER A 169 3.55 -4.61 -13.65
C SER A 169 3.08 -5.91 -14.31
N ARG A 170 3.33 -6.01 -15.61
CA ARG A 170 2.98 -7.18 -16.43
C ARG A 170 4.17 -8.13 -16.62
N ALA A 171 5.23 -7.93 -15.87
CA ALA A 171 6.39 -8.81 -15.90
C ALA A 171 6.08 -10.19 -15.29
N GLY A 172 6.75 -11.22 -15.77
CA GLY A 172 6.62 -12.57 -15.25
C GLY A 172 5.22 -13.16 -15.38
N SER A 173 4.66 -13.68 -14.28
CA SER A 173 3.33 -14.31 -14.24
C SER A 173 2.16 -13.35 -14.51
N ASN A 174 2.40 -12.05 -14.46
CA ASN A 174 1.38 -11.02 -14.69
C ASN A 174 1.20 -10.67 -16.19
N SER A 175 2.00 -11.22 -17.11
CA SER A 175 1.89 -11.00 -18.57
C SER A 175 0.52 -11.35 -19.15
N ARG A 176 -0.23 -12.22 -18.50
CA ARG A 176 -1.61 -12.61 -18.89
C ARG A 176 -2.64 -11.48 -18.74
N TYR A 177 -2.35 -10.42 -17.98
CA TYR A 177 -3.27 -9.29 -17.78
C TYR A 177 -3.11 -8.17 -18.81
N GLY A 178 -2.34 -8.39 -19.85
CA GLY A 178 -2.14 -7.48 -20.98
C GLY A 178 -0.78 -7.64 -21.61
N ARG A 179 -0.52 -6.89 -22.70
CA ARG A 179 0.77 -6.91 -23.35
C ARG A 179 1.82 -6.29 -22.40
N ASP A 180 2.99 -6.90 -22.37
CA ASP A 180 4.16 -6.27 -21.78
C ASP A 180 4.59 -5.12 -22.72
N ASP A 181 4.31 -3.90 -22.29
CA ASP A 181 4.61 -2.67 -23.06
C ASP A 181 6.08 -2.28 -22.90
N GLY A 182 6.99 -3.26 -22.84
CA GLY A 182 8.43 -3.02 -22.73
C GLY A 182 8.90 -2.64 -21.32
N GLY A 183 8.18 -3.11 -20.29
CA GLY A 183 8.52 -2.85 -18.88
C GLY A 183 7.88 -1.57 -18.31
N SER A 184 6.99 -0.92 -19.05
CA SER A 184 6.17 0.17 -18.52
C SER A 184 5.34 -0.34 -17.34
N GLN A 185 5.61 0.20 -16.16
CA GLN A 185 4.90 -0.10 -14.91
C GLN A 185 4.20 1.18 -14.46
N ARG A 186 2.91 1.10 -14.20
CA ARG A 186 2.13 2.21 -13.63
C ARG A 186 1.58 1.83 -12.26
N SER A 187 1.39 2.83 -11.44
CA SER A 187 0.64 2.63 -10.21
C SER A 187 -0.83 2.89 -10.46
N ASP A 188 -1.64 1.81 -10.45
CA ASP A 188 -3.10 1.94 -10.58
C ASP A 188 -3.77 2.32 -9.26
N THR A 189 -3.12 2.07 -8.14
CA THR A 189 -3.61 2.38 -6.79
C THR A 189 -2.46 2.91 -5.95
N THR A 190 -2.63 4.08 -5.36
CA THR A 190 -1.68 4.64 -4.40
C THR A 190 -2.45 5.12 -3.17
N ILE A 191 -2.05 4.62 -2.01
CA ILE A 191 -2.68 4.93 -0.73
C ILE A 191 -1.61 5.39 0.25
N LEU A 192 -1.80 6.58 0.80
CA LEU A 192 -1.02 7.07 1.94
C LEU A 192 -1.72 6.63 3.22
N LEU A 193 -1.14 5.69 3.93
CA LEU A 193 -1.62 5.20 5.23
C LEU A 193 -0.90 5.95 6.34
N HIS A 194 -1.64 6.73 7.11
CA HIS A 194 -1.18 7.39 8.32
C HIS A 194 -1.57 6.56 9.54
N LEU A 195 -0.60 6.18 10.35
CA LEU A 195 -0.79 5.52 11.63
C LEU A 195 -0.54 6.55 12.73
N ALA A 196 -1.56 6.85 13.51
CA ALA A 196 -1.45 7.84 14.59
C ALA A 196 -0.40 7.43 15.62
N ALA A 197 0.27 8.40 16.22
CA ALA A 197 1.34 8.21 17.22
C ALA A 197 0.89 7.38 18.41
N ASP A 198 -0.38 7.52 18.83
CA ASP A 198 -0.96 6.79 19.95
C ASP A 198 -1.44 5.38 19.58
N ARG A 199 -1.31 4.97 18.28
CA ARG A 199 -1.77 3.68 17.75
C ARG A 199 -3.24 3.37 17.99
N LYS A 200 -4.10 4.37 18.11
CA LYS A 200 -5.55 4.20 18.30
C LYS A 200 -6.35 4.44 17.04
N SER A 201 -5.74 5.02 16.00
CA SER A 201 -6.38 5.25 14.71
C SER A 201 -5.42 5.04 13.55
N ALA A 202 -5.99 4.75 12.39
CA ALA A 202 -5.30 4.67 11.12
C ALA A 202 -6.17 5.33 10.03
N THR A 203 -5.56 6.13 9.18
CA THR A 203 -6.24 6.80 8.08
C THR A 203 -5.57 6.47 6.75
N ALA A 204 -6.31 5.84 5.86
CA ALA A 204 -5.87 5.50 4.51
C ALA A 204 -6.43 6.51 3.52
N VAL A 205 -5.55 7.29 2.89
CA VAL A 205 -5.90 8.34 1.94
C VAL A 205 -5.54 7.88 0.53
N SER A 206 -6.56 7.65 -0.31
CA SER A 206 -6.38 7.29 -1.71
C SER A 206 -5.99 8.52 -2.54
N LEU A 207 -4.91 8.38 -3.30
CA LEU A 207 -4.44 9.34 -4.28
C LEU A 207 -4.86 8.88 -5.69
N PRO A 208 -5.73 9.64 -6.40
CA PRO A 208 -6.16 9.25 -7.74
C PRO A 208 -4.98 9.15 -8.71
N ARG A 209 -4.94 8.11 -9.51
CA ARG A 209 -3.87 7.91 -10.50
C ARG A 209 -3.84 9.00 -11.57
N ASP A 210 -5.03 9.55 -11.89
CA ASP A 210 -5.23 10.58 -12.91
C ASP A 210 -5.15 12.02 -12.33
N LEU A 211 -4.75 12.17 -11.06
CA LEU A 211 -4.51 13.47 -10.41
C LEU A 211 -3.35 14.18 -11.09
N MET A 212 -3.54 15.42 -11.51
CA MET A 212 -2.46 16.27 -12.02
C MET A 212 -1.53 16.66 -10.87
N ALA A 213 -0.27 16.31 -10.98
CA ALA A 213 0.74 16.54 -9.97
C ALA A 213 2.06 17.03 -10.59
N ASP A 214 2.76 17.87 -9.84
CA ASP A 214 4.12 18.29 -10.17
C ASP A 214 5.11 17.18 -9.86
N VAL A 215 5.33 16.28 -10.82
CA VAL A 215 6.31 15.20 -10.72
C VAL A 215 7.72 15.80 -10.83
N PRO A 216 8.63 15.57 -9.86
CA PRO A 216 9.99 16.07 -9.89
C PRO A 216 10.81 15.37 -10.99
N ASP A 217 12.07 15.79 -11.16
CA ASP A 217 13.04 15.03 -11.95
C ASP A 217 13.33 13.70 -11.25
N CYS A 218 13.24 12.60 -11.97
CA CYS A 218 13.38 11.27 -11.42
C CYS A 218 14.44 10.44 -12.15
N LEU A 219 15.15 9.60 -11.42
CA LEU A 219 16.07 8.62 -12.01
C LEU A 219 15.24 7.49 -12.64
N LYS A 220 15.42 7.28 -13.95
CA LYS A 220 14.76 6.20 -14.68
C LYS A 220 15.53 4.89 -14.56
N GLN A 221 14.89 3.78 -14.93
CA GLN A 221 15.51 2.46 -14.93
C GLN A 221 16.74 2.35 -15.87
N ASP A 222 16.76 3.16 -16.95
CA ASP A 222 17.88 3.24 -17.88
C ASP A 222 19.07 4.10 -17.39
N GLY A 223 18.99 4.60 -16.16
CA GLY A 223 20.00 5.47 -15.56
C GLY A 223 19.92 6.94 -15.99
N THR A 224 19.02 7.30 -16.93
CA THR A 224 18.79 8.70 -17.30
C THR A 224 17.83 9.38 -16.31
N ARG A 225 17.68 10.70 -16.41
CA ARG A 225 16.73 11.44 -15.56
C ARG A 225 15.58 12.01 -16.39
N SER A 226 14.37 11.92 -15.87
CA SER A 226 13.22 12.67 -16.40
C SER A 226 13.38 14.17 -16.08
N LYS A 227 12.62 15.01 -16.77
CA LYS A 227 12.48 16.42 -16.39
C LYS A 227 11.30 16.55 -15.42
N ALA A 228 11.41 17.52 -14.50
CA ALA A 228 10.26 17.91 -13.68
C ALA A 228 9.14 18.45 -14.57
N GLN A 229 7.90 18.00 -14.34
CA GLN A 229 6.75 18.36 -15.17
C GLN A 229 5.41 18.13 -14.47
N LEU A 230 4.40 18.89 -14.86
CA LEU A 230 3.01 18.71 -14.43
C LEU A 230 2.37 17.62 -15.30
N VAL A 231 2.14 16.45 -14.74
CA VAL A 231 1.57 15.29 -15.43
C VAL A 231 0.66 14.50 -14.49
N GLN A 232 0.06 13.43 -15.00
CA GLN A 232 -0.69 12.48 -14.17
C GLN A 232 0.19 11.88 -13.09
N PHE A 233 -0.35 11.74 -11.90
CA PHE A 233 0.34 11.20 -10.73
C PHE A 233 0.94 9.80 -10.96
N ASN A 234 0.22 8.91 -11.66
CA ASN A 234 0.70 7.56 -11.96
C ASN A 234 1.96 7.52 -12.83
N SER A 235 2.23 8.60 -13.60
CA SER A 235 3.46 8.73 -14.39
C SER A 235 4.72 8.78 -13.51
N ALA A 236 4.60 9.20 -12.25
CA ALA A 236 5.73 9.19 -11.32
C ALA A 236 6.31 7.77 -11.14
N PHE A 237 5.45 6.76 -11.01
CA PHE A 237 5.88 5.38 -10.89
C PHE A 237 6.49 4.85 -12.19
N GLU A 238 5.95 5.23 -13.35
CA GLU A 238 6.50 4.90 -14.67
C GLU A 238 7.90 5.50 -14.88
N TYR A 239 8.12 6.73 -14.40
CA TYR A 239 9.39 7.43 -14.59
C TYR A 239 10.51 6.91 -13.69
N GLY A 240 10.24 6.67 -12.43
CA GLY A 240 11.28 6.34 -11.47
C GLY A 240 10.82 5.47 -10.29
N GLY A 241 9.80 4.63 -10.51
CA GLY A 241 9.33 3.67 -9.51
C GLY A 241 8.89 4.29 -8.20
N ALA A 242 9.12 3.57 -7.11
CA ALA A 242 8.71 3.99 -5.77
C ALA A 242 9.36 5.31 -5.34
N ALA A 243 10.65 5.53 -5.62
CA ALA A 243 11.34 6.75 -5.23
C ALA A 243 10.71 8.02 -5.82
N CYS A 244 10.40 7.98 -7.13
CA CYS A 244 9.75 9.10 -7.81
C CYS A 244 8.34 9.35 -7.27
N THR A 245 7.58 8.28 -7.03
CA THR A 245 6.23 8.36 -6.44
C THR A 245 6.27 8.96 -5.04
N ILE A 246 7.21 8.52 -4.19
CA ILE A 246 7.41 9.07 -2.84
C ILE A 246 7.72 10.56 -2.91
N ARG A 247 8.70 10.98 -3.70
CA ARG A 247 9.06 12.40 -3.87
C ARG A 247 7.88 13.24 -4.37
N THR A 248 7.06 12.67 -5.26
CA THR A 248 5.85 13.33 -5.75
C THR A 248 4.81 13.48 -4.66
N VAL A 249 4.57 12.43 -3.86
CA VAL A 249 3.64 12.47 -2.71
C VAL A 249 4.12 13.48 -1.66
N GLU A 250 5.40 13.44 -1.29
CA GLU A 250 5.99 14.36 -0.31
C GLU A 250 5.88 15.82 -0.77
N LYS A 251 6.14 16.09 -2.05
CA LYS A 251 5.98 17.43 -2.64
C LYS A 251 4.52 17.89 -2.64
N LEU A 252 3.58 16.98 -2.97
CA LEU A 252 2.14 17.26 -3.06
C LEU A 252 1.50 17.52 -1.69
N THR A 253 1.91 16.75 -0.68
CA THR A 253 1.24 16.70 0.63
C THR A 253 2.01 17.40 1.72
N GLY A 254 3.33 17.57 1.57
CA GLY A 254 4.23 17.99 2.64
C GLY A 254 4.33 16.97 3.78
N ILE A 255 3.90 15.73 3.56
CA ILE A 255 3.98 14.62 4.52
C ILE A 255 5.18 13.76 4.15
N ARG A 256 6.10 13.55 5.11
CA ARG A 256 7.21 12.61 4.94
C ARG A 256 6.67 11.18 4.90
N VAL A 257 7.12 10.40 3.92
CA VAL A 257 6.83 8.97 3.82
C VAL A 257 7.94 8.21 4.55
N ASP A 258 7.57 7.52 5.63
CA ASP A 258 8.54 6.77 6.46
C ASP A 258 8.85 5.40 5.85
N HIS A 259 7.81 4.73 5.33
CA HIS A 259 7.91 3.41 4.72
C HIS A 259 7.13 3.33 3.42
N HIS A 260 7.53 2.41 2.54
CA HIS A 260 6.73 2.09 1.36
C HIS A 260 6.64 0.59 1.11
N MET A 261 5.54 0.20 0.47
CA MET A 261 5.29 -1.17 0.04
C MET A 261 4.73 -1.16 -1.38
N VAL A 262 5.32 -1.94 -2.26
CA VAL A 262 4.81 -2.17 -3.61
C VAL A 262 4.26 -3.58 -3.70
N VAL A 263 3.03 -3.69 -4.20
CA VAL A 263 2.30 -4.96 -4.40
C VAL A 263 1.92 -5.08 -5.86
N ASP A 264 2.24 -6.19 -6.49
CA ASP A 264 1.80 -6.50 -7.85
C ASP A 264 0.51 -7.34 -7.85
N PHE A 265 -0.03 -7.63 -9.02
CA PHE A 265 -1.26 -8.40 -9.16
C PHE A 265 -1.16 -9.83 -8.60
N SER A 266 -0.01 -10.49 -8.77
CA SER A 266 0.21 -11.82 -8.22
C SER A 266 0.20 -11.78 -6.71
N GLY A 267 0.93 -10.80 -6.14
CA GLY A 267 1.00 -10.61 -4.71
C GLY A 267 -0.33 -10.29 -4.07
N PHE A 268 -1.12 -9.45 -4.70
CA PHE A 268 -2.47 -9.16 -4.21
C PHE A 268 -3.34 -10.42 -4.15
N LYS A 269 -3.32 -11.26 -5.20
CA LYS A 269 -4.09 -12.51 -5.23
C LYS A 269 -3.66 -13.48 -4.15
N ASP A 270 -2.35 -13.69 -4.03
CA ASP A 270 -1.77 -14.60 -3.04
C ASP A 270 -2.11 -14.17 -1.60
N MET A 271 -2.13 -12.86 -1.33
CA MET A 271 -2.54 -12.32 -0.03
C MET A 271 -4.04 -12.57 0.26
N VAL A 272 -4.90 -12.36 -0.74
CA VAL A 272 -6.35 -12.61 -0.60
C VAL A 272 -6.63 -14.09 -0.36
N ASP A 273 -5.98 -14.97 -1.12
CA ASP A 273 -6.13 -16.42 -0.95
C ASP A 273 -5.59 -16.91 0.40
N ALA A 274 -4.49 -16.34 0.87
CA ALA A 274 -3.89 -16.71 2.14
C ALA A 274 -4.80 -16.40 3.36
N VAL A 275 -5.66 -15.38 3.26
CA VAL A 275 -6.67 -15.08 4.30
C VAL A 275 -7.99 -15.84 4.11
N ASP A 276 -8.04 -16.79 3.16
CA ASP A 276 -9.24 -17.56 2.81
C ASP A 276 -10.36 -16.65 2.27
N GLY A 277 -9.97 -15.76 1.33
CA GLY A 277 -10.87 -14.86 0.61
C GLY A 277 -11.44 -13.71 1.45
N VAL A 278 -12.06 -12.75 0.77
CA VAL A 278 -12.66 -11.54 1.34
C VAL A 278 -14.15 -11.49 1.02
N GLU A 279 -14.98 -11.25 2.05
CA GLU A 279 -16.42 -11.16 1.90
C GLU A 279 -16.84 -9.80 1.32
N VAL A 280 -17.66 -9.87 0.27
CA VAL A 280 -18.27 -8.70 -0.38
C VAL A 280 -19.77 -8.90 -0.57
N CYS A 281 -20.51 -7.78 -0.68
CA CYS A 281 -21.94 -7.80 -1.02
C CYS A 281 -22.20 -6.94 -2.26
N LEU A 282 -22.88 -7.54 -3.21
CA LEU A 282 -23.30 -6.87 -4.43
C LEU A 282 -24.81 -6.63 -4.42
N LYS A 283 -25.22 -5.39 -4.67
CA LYS A 283 -26.65 -5.05 -4.81
C LYS A 283 -27.24 -5.62 -6.10
N GLN A 284 -26.42 -5.77 -7.13
CA GLN A 284 -26.79 -6.26 -8.46
C GLN A 284 -25.70 -7.21 -8.99
N PRO A 285 -26.03 -8.13 -9.91
CA PRO A 285 -25.02 -8.96 -10.56
C PRO A 285 -24.11 -8.08 -11.42
N VAL A 286 -22.84 -8.48 -11.53
CA VAL A 286 -21.80 -7.80 -12.28
C VAL A 286 -21.24 -8.71 -13.35
N ASP A 287 -21.07 -8.19 -14.57
CA ASP A 287 -20.39 -8.86 -15.68
C ASP A 287 -19.45 -7.83 -16.35
N ASP A 288 -18.18 -7.82 -15.95
CA ASP A 288 -17.13 -6.99 -16.55
C ASP A 288 -16.12 -7.87 -17.28
N ARG A 289 -16.26 -7.94 -18.62
CA ARG A 289 -15.39 -8.76 -19.46
C ARG A 289 -13.95 -8.27 -19.48
N GLN A 290 -13.72 -6.96 -19.31
CA GLN A 290 -12.35 -6.39 -19.31
C GLN A 290 -11.60 -6.72 -18.02
N ALA A 291 -12.33 -6.79 -16.91
CA ALA A 291 -11.78 -7.21 -15.62
C ALA A 291 -11.84 -8.74 -15.42
N HIS A 292 -12.37 -9.51 -16.38
CA HIS A 292 -12.62 -10.96 -16.29
C HIS A 292 -13.45 -11.31 -15.05
N LEU A 293 -14.46 -10.50 -14.74
CA LEU A 293 -15.27 -10.61 -13.54
C LEU A 293 -16.74 -10.90 -13.88
N LYS A 294 -17.27 -11.97 -13.29
CA LYS A 294 -18.70 -12.29 -13.36
C LYS A 294 -19.16 -12.77 -12.00
N LEU A 295 -19.97 -11.96 -11.33
CA LEU A 295 -20.44 -12.22 -9.97
C LEU A 295 -21.96 -12.07 -9.88
N PRO A 296 -22.68 -12.95 -9.15
CA PRO A 296 -24.09 -12.77 -8.84
C PRO A 296 -24.30 -11.65 -7.83
N ALA A 297 -25.54 -11.19 -7.69
CA ALA A 297 -25.91 -10.31 -6.57
C ALA A 297 -25.87 -11.07 -5.24
N GLY A 298 -25.71 -10.33 -4.15
CA GLY A 298 -25.72 -10.88 -2.80
C GLY A 298 -24.35 -10.97 -2.15
N ARG A 299 -24.29 -11.71 -1.04
CA ARG A 299 -23.08 -11.94 -0.24
C ARG A 299 -22.25 -13.08 -0.84
N GLN A 300 -20.96 -12.87 -0.99
CA GLN A 300 -20.04 -13.87 -1.51
C GLN A 300 -18.61 -13.63 -1.01
N THR A 301 -17.80 -14.67 -1.01
CA THR A 301 -16.39 -14.61 -0.66
C THR A 301 -15.57 -14.65 -1.96
N LEU A 302 -14.79 -13.59 -2.21
CA LEU A 302 -13.94 -13.49 -3.38
C LEU A 302 -12.55 -14.01 -3.06
N HIS A 303 -12.03 -14.86 -3.92
CA HIS A 303 -10.66 -15.35 -3.90
C HIS A 303 -9.78 -14.60 -4.91
N GLY A 304 -8.48 -14.84 -4.90
CA GLY A 304 -7.45 -14.08 -5.59
C GLY A 304 -7.83 -13.49 -6.94
N GLU A 305 -8.23 -14.32 -7.92
CA GLU A 305 -8.56 -13.85 -9.28
C GLU A 305 -9.84 -13.00 -9.32
N GLU A 306 -10.88 -13.45 -8.62
CA GLU A 306 -12.15 -12.72 -8.54
C GLU A 306 -11.98 -11.40 -7.77
N ALA A 307 -11.21 -11.42 -6.67
CA ALA A 307 -10.88 -10.23 -5.91
C ALA A 307 -10.09 -9.21 -6.75
N LEU A 308 -9.11 -9.67 -7.54
CA LEU A 308 -8.36 -8.81 -8.46
C LEU A 308 -9.29 -8.22 -9.52
N GLY A 309 -10.15 -9.04 -10.12
CA GLY A 309 -11.17 -8.58 -11.05
C GLY A 309 -12.08 -7.53 -10.43
N PHE A 310 -12.53 -7.77 -9.18
CA PHE A 310 -13.43 -6.88 -8.45
C PHE A 310 -12.83 -5.49 -8.18
N VAL A 311 -11.58 -5.40 -7.73
CA VAL A 311 -10.92 -4.10 -7.47
C VAL A 311 -10.50 -3.35 -8.73
N ARG A 312 -10.44 -4.04 -9.90
CA ARG A 312 -10.08 -3.47 -11.20
C ARG A 312 -11.28 -3.14 -12.07
N ALA A 313 -12.43 -3.78 -11.86
CA ALA A 313 -13.62 -3.62 -12.69
C ALA A 313 -14.06 -2.16 -12.78
N ARG A 314 -14.49 -1.76 -13.98
CA ARG A 314 -15.04 -0.45 -14.29
C ARG A 314 -16.46 -0.52 -14.82
N HIS A 315 -16.77 -1.60 -15.51
CA HIS A 315 -18.09 -1.82 -16.10
C HIS A 315 -18.95 -2.69 -15.20
N GLY A 316 -20.26 -2.45 -15.24
CA GLY A 316 -21.21 -3.20 -14.41
C GLY A 316 -21.34 -2.73 -12.96
N PHE A 317 -20.65 -1.65 -12.59
CA PHE A 317 -20.80 -0.96 -11.32
C PHE A 317 -21.19 0.50 -11.60
N GLY A 318 -22.31 0.95 -11.04
CA GLY A 318 -22.79 2.33 -11.10
C GLY A 318 -22.57 3.05 -12.41
N ASP A 319 -21.92 4.22 -12.36
CA ASP A 319 -21.58 5.04 -13.54
C ASP A 319 -20.22 4.65 -14.18
N GLY A 320 -19.49 3.71 -13.59
CA GLY A 320 -18.17 3.27 -14.08
C GLY A 320 -17.03 4.26 -13.85
N SER A 321 -17.25 5.27 -13.04
CA SER A 321 -16.28 6.33 -12.74
C SER A 321 -15.09 5.81 -11.95
N ASP A 322 -13.98 6.54 -12.01
CA ASP A 322 -12.80 6.28 -11.18
C ASP A 322 -13.10 6.44 -9.69
N THR A 323 -14.05 7.31 -9.34
CA THR A 323 -14.54 7.52 -7.97
C THR A 323 -15.15 6.24 -7.40
N GLU A 324 -16.09 5.64 -8.11
CA GLU A 324 -16.73 4.40 -7.67
C GLU A 324 -15.74 3.23 -7.58
N ARG A 325 -14.74 3.21 -8.46
CA ARG A 325 -13.67 2.22 -8.36
C ARG A 325 -12.85 2.41 -7.07
N MET A 326 -12.47 3.64 -6.73
CA MET A 326 -11.73 3.92 -5.49
C MET A 326 -12.57 3.60 -4.24
N ASP A 327 -13.84 3.98 -4.23
CA ASP A 327 -14.76 3.66 -3.13
C ASP A 327 -14.89 2.13 -2.94
N ARG A 328 -14.99 1.39 -4.03
CA ARG A 328 -15.03 -0.07 -4.00
C ARG A 328 -13.73 -0.68 -3.51
N GLN A 329 -12.58 -0.14 -3.92
CA GLN A 329 -11.27 -0.55 -3.39
C GLN A 329 -11.17 -0.31 -1.88
N GLN A 330 -11.62 0.84 -1.39
CA GLN A 330 -11.65 1.17 0.04
C GLN A 330 -12.56 0.23 0.82
N GLN A 331 -13.76 -0.06 0.31
CA GLN A 331 -14.69 -1.00 0.92
C GLN A 331 -14.12 -2.42 0.96
N PHE A 332 -13.44 -2.85 -0.12
CA PHE A 332 -12.75 -4.14 -0.17
C PHE A 332 -11.62 -4.22 0.87
N LEU A 333 -10.79 -3.17 0.97
CA LEU A 333 -9.73 -3.08 1.98
C LEU A 333 -10.30 -3.09 3.40
N GLY A 334 -11.42 -2.40 3.66
CA GLY A 334 -12.13 -2.46 4.92
C GLY A 334 -12.59 -3.88 5.26
N SER A 335 -13.12 -4.61 4.28
CA SER A 335 -13.51 -6.02 4.43
C SER A 335 -12.31 -6.93 4.67
N LEU A 336 -11.18 -6.68 4.01
CA LEU A 336 -9.93 -7.41 4.23
C LEU A 336 -9.40 -7.19 5.65
N VAL A 337 -9.36 -5.94 6.13
CA VAL A 337 -8.94 -5.60 7.50
C VAL A 337 -9.79 -6.36 8.52
N ARG A 338 -11.13 -6.35 8.37
CA ARG A 338 -12.01 -7.12 9.25
C ARG A 338 -11.75 -8.62 9.19
N LYS A 339 -11.54 -9.18 8.00
CA LYS A 339 -11.25 -10.61 7.83
C LYS A 339 -9.99 -11.00 8.61
N VAL A 340 -8.92 -10.23 8.47
CA VAL A 340 -7.65 -10.45 9.17
C VAL A 340 -7.82 -10.35 10.68
N GLN A 341 -8.59 -9.37 11.15
CA GLN A 341 -8.82 -9.19 12.60
C GLN A 341 -9.76 -10.24 13.20
N SER A 342 -10.79 -10.67 12.47
CA SER A 342 -11.85 -11.53 13.00
C SER A 342 -11.51 -13.02 13.05
N ASN A 343 -10.70 -13.53 12.14
CA ASN A 343 -10.53 -14.98 11.95
C ASN A 343 -9.51 -15.64 12.87
N GLY A 344 -8.95 -14.91 13.86
CA GLY A 344 -7.88 -15.46 14.69
C GLY A 344 -6.66 -15.94 13.88
N VAL A 345 -6.50 -15.44 12.63
CA VAL A 345 -5.36 -15.75 11.76
C VAL A 345 -4.06 -15.47 12.50
N LEU A 346 -4.00 -14.33 13.19
CA LEU A 346 -2.83 -13.90 13.96
C LEU A 346 -2.53 -14.77 15.20
N LEU A 347 -3.49 -15.55 15.69
CA LEU A 347 -3.34 -16.41 16.86
C LEU A 347 -3.13 -17.89 16.50
N ASN A 348 -3.38 -18.27 15.25
CA ASN A 348 -3.24 -19.66 14.80
C ASN A 348 -2.02 -19.82 13.90
N PRO A 349 -0.94 -20.47 14.36
CA PRO A 349 0.29 -20.63 13.57
C PRO A 349 0.08 -21.30 12.21
N THR A 350 -0.87 -22.24 12.11
CA THR A 350 -1.14 -22.96 10.86
C THR A 350 -1.83 -22.10 9.82
N ARG A 351 -2.56 -21.04 10.24
CA ARG A 351 -3.18 -20.06 9.35
C ARG A 351 -2.27 -18.84 9.13
N LEU A 352 -1.48 -18.48 10.14
CA LEU A 352 -0.55 -17.35 10.06
C LEU A 352 0.58 -17.60 9.07
N TYR A 353 1.13 -18.82 9.03
CA TYR A 353 2.27 -19.14 8.15
C TYR A 353 1.98 -18.91 6.67
N PRO A 354 0.88 -19.43 6.06
CA PRO A 354 0.53 -19.13 4.66
C PRO A 354 0.37 -17.64 4.37
N VAL A 355 -0.21 -16.88 5.30
CA VAL A 355 -0.37 -15.43 5.15
C VAL A 355 0.99 -14.73 5.13
N LEU A 356 1.88 -15.07 6.07
CA LEU A 356 3.23 -14.52 6.09
C LEU A 356 4.05 -14.93 4.86
N ASP A 357 3.94 -16.17 4.40
CA ASP A 357 4.64 -16.65 3.20
C ASP A 357 4.14 -15.90 1.93
N ALA A 358 2.82 -15.74 1.78
CA ALA A 358 2.24 -14.97 0.70
C ALA A 358 2.67 -13.50 0.75
N MET A 359 2.55 -12.85 1.92
CA MET A 359 2.97 -11.46 2.11
C MET A 359 4.45 -11.26 1.78
N THR A 360 5.34 -12.06 2.36
CA THR A 360 6.79 -11.88 2.20
C THR A 360 7.26 -12.11 0.76
N LYS A 361 6.59 -12.96 -0.01
CA LYS A 361 6.88 -13.19 -1.43
C LYS A 361 6.37 -12.09 -2.36
N SER A 362 5.32 -11.41 -1.93
CA SER A 362 4.49 -10.54 -2.76
C SER A 362 4.79 -9.06 -2.58
N LEU A 363 5.51 -8.72 -1.52
CA LEU A 363 5.85 -7.35 -1.18
C LEU A 363 7.27 -7.00 -1.61
N THR A 364 7.40 -5.80 -2.20
CA THR A 364 8.67 -5.10 -2.27
C THR A 364 8.61 -3.93 -1.30
N THR A 365 9.54 -3.86 -0.35
CA THR A 365 9.54 -2.90 0.76
C THR A 365 10.80 -2.06 0.78
N ASP A 366 10.77 -0.97 1.54
CA ASP A 366 11.97 -0.20 1.88
C ASP A 366 12.90 -0.96 2.86
N PRO A 367 14.16 -0.51 3.05
CA PRO A 367 15.09 -1.15 3.97
C PRO A 367 14.64 -1.14 5.44
N GLY A 368 13.71 -0.26 5.84
CA GLY A 368 13.16 -0.22 7.21
C GLY A 368 12.13 -1.33 7.49
N LEU A 369 11.62 -2.00 6.43
CA LEU A 369 10.67 -3.11 6.51
C LEU A 369 11.22 -4.38 5.83
N ASN A 370 12.53 -4.57 5.83
CA ASN A 370 13.20 -5.63 5.09
C ASN A 370 13.30 -6.96 5.83
N SER A 371 12.76 -7.06 7.03
CA SER A 371 12.74 -8.28 7.81
C SER A 371 11.34 -8.69 8.24
N LEU A 372 11.16 -9.98 8.47
CA LEU A 372 9.91 -10.52 9.03
C LEU A 372 9.58 -9.89 10.38
N LYS A 373 10.62 -9.53 11.15
CA LYS A 373 10.45 -8.87 12.45
C LYS A 373 9.84 -7.47 12.29
N ASP A 374 10.35 -6.66 11.34
CA ASP A 374 9.87 -5.29 11.12
C ASP A 374 8.42 -5.28 10.61
N LEU A 375 8.09 -6.20 9.69
CA LEU A 375 6.70 -6.40 9.24
C LEU A 375 5.78 -6.85 10.38
N TYR A 376 6.25 -7.74 11.25
CA TYR A 376 5.50 -8.17 12.42
C TYR A 376 5.27 -7.02 13.41
N ASP A 377 6.29 -6.22 13.68
CA ASP A 377 6.20 -5.07 14.60
C ASP A 377 5.22 -4.02 14.05
N LEU A 378 5.22 -3.77 12.73
CA LEU A 378 4.24 -2.91 12.06
C LEU A 378 2.81 -3.45 12.24
N VAL A 379 2.56 -4.72 11.91
CA VAL A 379 1.23 -5.35 12.03
C VAL A 379 0.77 -5.39 13.48
N ARG A 380 1.69 -5.68 14.41
CA ARG A 380 1.41 -5.65 15.85
C ARG A 380 0.99 -4.26 16.32
N GLY A 381 1.64 -3.20 15.81
CA GLY A 381 1.27 -1.80 16.09
C GLY A 381 -0.14 -1.45 15.62
N MET A 382 -0.61 -2.06 14.54
CA MET A 382 -1.96 -1.85 14.00
C MET A 382 -3.05 -2.73 14.64
N ARG A 383 -2.67 -3.86 15.25
CA ARG A 383 -3.62 -4.87 15.76
C ARG A 383 -4.60 -4.32 16.82
N GLY A 384 -4.17 -3.33 17.59
CA GLY A 384 -4.97 -2.71 18.65
C GLY A 384 -5.95 -1.65 18.15
N ILE A 385 -5.90 -1.27 16.88
CA ILE A 385 -6.75 -0.20 16.33
C ILE A 385 -8.15 -0.79 16.07
N PRO A 386 -9.21 -0.24 16.70
CA PRO A 386 -10.58 -0.67 16.44
C PRO A 386 -10.96 -0.43 14.97
N THR A 387 -11.80 -1.31 14.40
CA THR A 387 -12.20 -1.22 12.99
C THR A 387 -12.93 0.08 12.63
N ASP A 388 -13.67 0.67 13.57
CA ASP A 388 -14.31 1.98 13.40
C ASP A 388 -13.32 3.16 13.37
N LYS A 389 -12.08 2.93 13.83
CA LYS A 389 -10.97 3.88 13.82
C LYS A 389 -10.00 3.67 12.66
N VAL A 390 -10.20 2.65 11.83
CA VAL A 390 -9.51 2.47 10.55
C VAL A 390 -10.36 3.14 9.47
N GLN A 391 -9.94 4.31 9.04
CA GLN A 391 -10.70 5.20 8.14
C GLN A 391 -10.12 5.15 6.73
N PHE A 392 -11.00 5.25 5.74
CA PHE A 392 -10.66 5.31 4.33
C PHE A 392 -11.32 6.55 3.70
N LEU A 393 -10.54 7.32 2.97
CA LEU A 393 -11.04 8.47 2.22
C LEU A 393 -10.22 8.71 0.95
N THR A 394 -10.79 9.44 0.02
CA THR A 394 -10.08 9.95 -1.15
C THR A 394 -9.74 11.42 -0.94
N VAL A 395 -8.57 11.87 -1.40
CA VAL A 395 -8.22 13.29 -1.34
C VAL A 395 -9.34 14.16 -1.96
N PRO A 396 -9.66 15.31 -1.39
CA PRO A 396 -10.61 16.26 -2.00
C PRO A 396 -10.16 16.64 -3.41
N ARG A 397 -10.94 16.24 -4.40
CA ARG A 397 -10.62 16.41 -5.83
C ARG A 397 -11.83 16.85 -6.64
N ARG A 398 -11.57 17.37 -7.82
CA ARG A 398 -12.54 17.69 -8.85
C ARG A 398 -11.94 17.45 -10.24
N PRO A 399 -12.74 17.39 -11.31
CA PRO A 399 -12.21 17.34 -12.66
C PRO A 399 -11.24 18.50 -12.92
N TYR A 400 -10.10 18.20 -13.56
CA TYR A 400 -9.09 19.19 -13.89
C TYR A 400 -9.63 20.18 -14.93
N THR A 401 -9.36 21.45 -14.73
CA THR A 401 -9.95 22.54 -15.53
C THR A 401 -9.67 22.43 -17.04
N TYR A 402 -8.54 21.84 -17.43
CA TYR A 402 -8.13 21.76 -18.84
C TYR A 402 -8.39 20.39 -19.49
N ASP A 403 -8.70 19.36 -18.70
CA ASP A 403 -9.02 18.02 -19.19
C ASP A 403 -9.92 17.29 -18.17
N ALA A 404 -11.19 17.13 -18.51
CA ALA A 404 -12.17 16.48 -17.62
C ALA A 404 -11.87 15.00 -17.32
N ASN A 405 -10.95 14.36 -18.07
CA ASN A 405 -10.49 12.99 -17.78
C ASN A 405 -9.34 12.98 -16.76
N ARG A 406 -9.00 14.12 -16.17
CA ARG A 406 -7.99 14.27 -15.14
C ARG A 406 -8.62 14.87 -13.89
N ASP A 407 -7.89 14.78 -12.80
CA ASP A 407 -8.29 15.33 -11.52
C ASP A 407 -7.34 16.45 -11.09
N GLU A 408 -7.86 17.38 -10.28
CA GLU A 408 -7.07 18.33 -9.52
C GLU A 408 -7.56 18.41 -8.08
N LEU A 409 -6.67 18.79 -7.17
CA LEU A 409 -7.01 18.93 -5.74
C LEU A 409 -7.95 20.14 -5.51
N VAL A 410 -9.00 19.92 -4.71
CA VAL A 410 -9.87 21.01 -4.25
C VAL A 410 -9.19 21.71 -3.07
N GLN A 411 -8.82 22.98 -3.30
CA GLN A 411 -8.29 23.83 -2.26
C GLN A 411 -9.39 24.70 -1.62
N PRO A 412 -9.35 24.97 -0.31
CA PRO A 412 -8.32 24.62 0.68
C PRO A 412 -8.47 23.22 1.33
N ALA A 413 -9.51 22.45 0.99
CA ALA A 413 -9.87 21.21 1.68
C ALA A 413 -8.71 20.19 1.67
N ALA A 414 -8.04 20.01 0.53
CA ALA A 414 -6.89 19.09 0.44
C ALA A 414 -5.72 19.53 1.33
N ARG A 415 -5.42 20.83 1.35
CA ARG A 415 -4.36 21.37 2.21
C ARG A 415 -4.66 21.16 3.70
N LEU A 416 -5.91 21.37 4.12
CA LEU A 416 -6.33 21.14 5.51
C LEU A 416 -6.26 19.67 5.89
N LEU A 417 -6.64 18.76 4.99
CA LEU A 417 -6.48 17.31 5.17
C LEU A 417 -5.02 16.96 5.43
N PHE A 418 -4.12 17.37 4.54
CA PHE A 418 -2.70 17.08 4.69
C PHE A 418 -2.09 17.72 5.94
N GLN A 419 -2.54 18.91 6.32
CA GLN A 419 -2.11 19.55 7.55
C GLN A 419 -2.53 18.76 8.78
N GLN A 420 -3.79 18.29 8.85
CA GLN A 420 -4.27 17.47 9.96
C GLN A 420 -3.47 16.17 10.11
N LEU A 421 -3.13 15.51 8.99
CA LEU A 421 -2.30 14.31 9.00
C LEU A 421 -0.87 14.60 9.47
N ARG A 422 -0.24 15.69 9.01
CA ARG A 422 1.10 16.10 9.49
C ARG A 422 1.13 16.38 10.99
N ASP A 423 0.05 17.02 11.47
CA ASP A 423 -0.09 17.41 12.88
C ASP A 423 -0.59 16.25 13.75
N ASP A 424 -0.73 15.04 13.21
CA ASP A 424 -1.29 13.83 13.87
C ASP A 424 -2.66 14.10 14.54
N ARG A 425 -3.50 14.91 13.87
CA ARG A 425 -4.83 15.27 14.38
C ARG A 425 -5.90 14.31 13.87
N PRO A 426 -6.86 13.92 14.72
CA PRO A 426 -7.98 13.06 14.30
C PRO A 426 -8.76 13.69 13.15
N LEU A 427 -9.09 12.89 12.13
CA LEU A 427 -9.94 13.28 11.03
C LEU A 427 -11.40 12.89 11.31
N GLN A 428 -12.33 13.71 10.83
CA GLN A 428 -13.74 13.38 10.80
C GLN A 428 -14.10 12.88 9.42
N VAL A 429 -14.44 11.57 9.34
CA VAL A 429 -14.86 10.92 8.11
C VAL A 429 -16.33 10.54 8.22
N ALA A 430 -17.14 10.93 7.25
CA ALA A 430 -18.55 10.58 7.17
C ALA A 430 -18.84 9.82 5.87
N PRO A 431 -19.84 8.93 5.84
CA PRO A 431 -20.26 8.25 4.61
C PRO A 431 -20.55 9.24 3.48
N ALA A 432 -20.15 8.91 2.26
CA ALA A 432 -20.46 9.71 1.09
C ALA A 432 -21.98 9.88 0.97
N GLY A 433 -22.47 11.13 0.93
CA GLY A 433 -23.90 11.48 0.89
C GLY A 433 -24.47 12.01 2.20
N THR A 434 -23.77 11.92 3.32
CA THR A 434 -24.17 12.55 4.61
C THR A 434 -23.55 13.91 4.83
N THR A 435 -22.64 14.34 3.95
CA THR A 435 -22.11 15.69 4.00
C THR A 435 -23.22 16.63 3.52
N GLU A 436 -23.99 17.17 4.44
CA GLU A 436 -24.79 18.37 4.16
C GLU A 436 -23.82 19.40 3.60
N GLN A 437 -24.03 19.71 2.32
CA GLN A 437 -23.41 20.87 1.72
C GLN A 437 -23.75 22.04 2.67
N ASN A 438 -22.76 22.49 3.40
CA ASN A 438 -22.81 23.81 4.00
C ASN A 438 -22.86 24.79 2.82
N LYS A 439 -24.06 24.95 2.24
CA LYS A 439 -24.40 26.06 1.40
C LYS A 439 -24.24 27.25 2.30
N GLY A 440 -23.09 27.87 2.22
CA GLY A 440 -22.93 29.23 2.65
C GLY A 440 -24.02 30.04 1.94
N ASP A 441 -25.06 30.35 2.66
CA ASP A 441 -26.03 31.35 2.26
C ASP A 441 -25.29 32.68 2.08
N GLY A 442 -24.77 32.86 0.88
CA GLY A 442 -24.35 34.13 0.35
C GLY A 442 -25.60 34.94 0.04
N ASN A 443 -26.39 35.31 1.05
CA ASN A 443 -27.40 36.32 0.90
C ASN A 443 -26.71 37.68 0.93
N ALA A 444 -26.10 38.03 -0.21
CA ALA A 444 -25.76 39.43 -0.52
C ALA A 444 -27.06 40.23 -0.69
N ARG A 445 -27.56 40.71 0.42
CA ARG A 445 -28.53 41.84 0.37
C ARG A 445 -27.81 43.06 -0.21
N THR A 446 -28.08 43.36 -1.46
CA THR A 446 -27.93 44.69 -2.03
C THR A 446 -28.86 45.62 -1.27
N GLY A 447 -28.36 46.30 -0.25
CA GLY A 447 -28.99 47.39 0.43
C GLY A 447 -28.32 48.67 0.00
N THR A 448 -29.03 49.52 -0.72
CA THR A 448 -28.74 50.91 -1.04
C THR A 448 -28.46 51.71 0.23
N PRO A 449 -27.46 52.59 0.28
CA PRO A 449 -27.24 53.43 1.44
C PRO A 449 -28.11 54.67 1.42
N GLU A 450 -28.93 54.84 2.43
CA GLU A 450 -29.58 56.11 2.70
C GLU A 450 -29.40 56.51 4.18
N GLY A 451 -28.69 57.62 4.40
CA GLY A 451 -28.93 58.64 5.41
C GLY A 451 -28.49 58.41 6.86
N ALA A 452 -27.35 59.01 7.21
CA ALA A 452 -27.05 59.87 8.39
C ALA A 452 -27.79 59.59 9.75
N ASP A 453 -27.06 59.35 10.80
CA ASP A 453 -26.72 60.26 11.90
C ASP A 453 -26.44 59.51 13.21
N GLY A 454 -25.39 59.86 13.88
CA GLY A 454 -25.34 60.07 15.34
C GLY A 454 -25.08 58.88 16.27
N SER A 455 -23.84 58.80 16.76
CA SER A 455 -23.50 58.70 18.20
C SER A 455 -23.51 57.30 18.87
N SER A 456 -22.39 57.09 19.50
CA SER A 456 -22.07 56.33 20.71
C SER A 456 -21.23 55.07 20.51
N ALA A 457 -19.96 55.21 20.80
CA ALA A 457 -19.05 54.15 21.11
C ALA A 457 -19.54 53.40 22.37
N ASP A 458 -19.83 52.13 22.22
CA ASP A 458 -19.83 51.17 23.30
C ASP A 458 -18.82 50.05 22.91
N ASP A 459 -17.72 50.14 23.60
CA ASP A 459 -16.64 49.19 23.58
C ASP A 459 -17.15 47.87 24.22
N LYS A 460 -17.62 46.95 23.38
CA LYS A 460 -18.00 45.61 23.81
C LYS A 460 -16.77 44.69 23.65
N PRO A 461 -16.31 44.02 24.73
CA PRO A 461 -15.17 43.13 24.61
C PRO A 461 -15.46 42.04 23.56
N ASP A 462 -14.46 41.77 22.72
CA ASP A 462 -14.46 40.70 21.71
C ASP A 462 -14.90 39.38 22.34
N ASP A 463 -16.09 38.90 21.96
CA ASP A 463 -16.49 37.53 22.25
C ASP A 463 -15.46 36.58 21.64
N PRO A 464 -15.01 35.55 22.38
CA PRO A 464 -14.05 34.58 21.85
C PRO A 464 -14.67 33.93 20.61
N VAL A 465 -14.02 34.15 19.47
CA VAL A 465 -14.37 33.50 18.20
C VAL A 465 -14.42 32.00 18.44
N SER A 466 -15.61 31.44 18.46
CA SER A 466 -15.81 29.99 18.54
C SER A 466 -14.99 29.34 17.42
N PRO A 467 -14.14 28.34 17.70
CA PRO A 467 -13.36 27.66 16.67
C PRO A 467 -14.30 27.08 15.64
N SER A 468 -14.07 27.40 14.38
CA SER A 468 -14.81 26.80 13.25
C SER A 468 -14.79 25.27 13.39
N PRO A 469 -15.91 24.57 13.18
CA PRO A 469 -15.95 23.12 13.26
C PRO A 469 -14.93 22.50 12.31
N ALA A 470 -14.27 21.44 12.77
CA ALA A 470 -13.28 20.73 11.96
C ALA A 470 -13.93 20.20 10.67
N PRO A 471 -13.23 20.27 9.52
CA PRO A 471 -13.79 19.80 8.26
C PRO A 471 -14.06 18.29 8.32
N THR A 472 -15.23 17.89 7.76
CA THR A 472 -15.61 16.48 7.60
C THR A 472 -15.33 16.06 6.16
N TYR A 473 -14.70 14.90 6.00
CA TYR A 473 -14.35 14.35 4.69
C TYR A 473 -15.26 13.17 4.32
N PRO A 474 -15.67 13.05 3.05
CA PRO A 474 -16.42 11.86 2.60
C PRO A 474 -15.52 10.64 2.60
N GLY A 475 -16.01 9.52 3.14
CA GLY A 475 -15.25 8.28 3.22
C GLY A 475 -15.98 7.18 3.96
N SER A 476 -15.25 6.19 4.42
CA SER A 476 -15.76 5.03 5.13
C SER A 476 -14.81 4.60 6.25
N ASN A 477 -15.20 3.59 7.00
CA ASN A 477 -14.31 2.93 7.96
C ASN A 477 -14.41 1.41 7.82
N ALA A 478 -13.46 0.69 8.43
CA ALA A 478 -13.42 -0.76 8.33
C ALA A 478 -14.55 -1.48 9.08
N ALA A 479 -15.29 -0.81 9.98
CA ALA A 479 -16.44 -1.39 10.67
C ALA A 479 -17.67 -1.44 9.75
N VAL A 480 -17.82 -0.47 8.84
CA VAL A 480 -18.89 -0.43 7.85
C VAL A 480 -18.52 -1.37 6.72
N GLY A 481 -19.05 -2.59 6.75
CA GLY A 481 -18.81 -3.56 5.69
C GLY A 481 -19.63 -3.30 4.44
N MET A 482 -19.21 -3.91 3.33
CA MET A 482 -19.99 -3.95 2.09
C MET A 482 -21.36 -4.62 2.30
N CYS A 483 -21.50 -5.42 3.37
CA CYS A 483 -22.68 -6.22 3.69
C CYS A 483 -23.43 -5.69 4.93
N GLY A 484 -23.09 -4.52 5.44
CA GLY A 484 -23.65 -3.92 6.66
C GLY A 484 -24.95 -3.20 6.43
#